data_f0fa4a5729fef298b0eb587c6be189ce
#
_entry.id   f0fa4a5729fef298b0eb587c6be189ce
#
_cell.length_a   1.000
_cell.length_b   1.000
_cell.length_c   1.000
_cell.angle_alpha   90.00
_cell.angle_beta   90.00
_cell.angle_gamma   90.00
#
_symmetry.space_group_name_H-M   'P 1'
#
loop_
_entity.id
_entity.type
_entity.pdbx_description
1 polymer ?
#
loop_
_entity_poly.entity_id
_entity_poly.type
_entity_poly.pdbx_seq_one_letter_code
_entity_poly.pdbx_strand_id
1 'polypeptide(L)'
;MIAYSPGTDDVRCYALDRMERVIISDKVFKMPKDLEPADYFKDCFGIINNKNSEVQKVVLKVDAFQSNYIRNLPLHDSQKETKRTDEYSIFEYHLKPEFDFEQEIFSNMDAIEVLEPLWLREEVKERIKNLANKYL
;
A
#
# COMPACT_ATOMS: atom_id res chain seq x y z
N MET A 1 11.64 9.33 7.08
CA MET A 1 11.66 9.82 8.48
C MET A 1 10.22 10.11 8.92
N ILE A 2 9.81 9.61 10.07
CA ILE A 2 8.51 9.95 10.69
C ILE A 2 8.77 11.11 11.65
N ALA A 3 7.97 12.17 11.57
CA ALA A 3 8.10 13.33 12.45
C ALA A 3 6.77 14.10 12.59
N TYR A 4 6.65 14.83 13.70
CA TYR A 4 5.57 15.79 13.84
C TYR A 4 5.78 17.00 12.92
N SER A 5 4.73 17.40 12.21
CA SER A 5 4.77 18.62 11.41
C SER A 5 4.59 19.83 12.33
N PRO A 6 5.48 20.84 12.27
CA PRO A 6 5.33 22.05 13.08
C PRO A 6 3.99 22.74 12.81
N GLY A 7 3.26 23.07 13.88
CA GLY A 7 1.96 23.76 13.80
C GLY A 7 0.74 22.90 13.48
N THR A 8 0.95 21.60 13.29
CA THR A 8 -0.13 20.60 13.23
C THR A 8 0.28 19.47 14.16
N ASP A 9 -0.55 19.01 15.07
CA ASP A 9 -0.27 17.82 15.88
C ASP A 9 -0.34 16.54 15.01
N ASP A 10 0.21 16.62 13.79
CA ASP A 10 0.12 15.56 12.81
C ASP A 10 1.48 14.89 12.55
N VAL A 11 1.48 13.57 12.61
CA VAL A 11 2.65 12.75 12.28
C VAL A 11 2.72 12.59 10.77
N ARG A 12 3.86 12.94 10.18
CA ARG A 12 4.08 12.86 8.73
C ARG A 12 5.32 12.03 8.40
N CYS A 13 5.26 11.41 7.25
CA CYS A 13 6.40 10.73 6.65
C CYS A 13 7.12 11.69 5.70
N TYR A 14 8.43 11.91 5.95
CA TYR A 14 9.28 12.76 5.12
C TYR A 14 10.31 11.91 4.38
N ALA A 15 10.42 12.11 3.07
CA ALA A 15 11.42 11.48 2.23
C ALA A 15 12.80 12.08 2.51
N LEU A 16 13.80 11.24 2.77
CA LEU A 16 15.16 11.70 3.11
C LEU A 16 15.87 12.31 1.90
N ASP A 17 15.60 11.79 0.72
CA ASP A 17 16.14 12.25 -0.56
C ASP A 17 15.67 13.67 -0.99
N ARG A 18 14.63 14.18 -0.34
CA ARG A 18 14.08 15.53 -0.58
C ARG A 18 14.51 16.55 0.46
N MET A 19 15.38 16.17 1.40
CA MET A 19 15.86 17.06 2.42
C MET A 19 17.02 17.90 1.91
N GLU A 20 16.91 19.22 2.02
CA GLU A 20 17.96 20.16 1.68
C GLU A 20 18.33 20.98 2.90
N ARG A 21 19.59 21.41 2.98
CA ARG A 21 20.12 22.31 4.03
C ARG A 21 19.82 21.82 5.45
N VAL A 22 20.07 20.54 5.69
CA VAL A 22 19.87 19.93 7.01
C VAL A 22 20.86 20.55 7.99
N ILE A 23 20.35 21.09 9.09
CA ILE A 23 21.12 21.72 10.17
C ILE A 23 20.77 21.04 11.48
N ILE A 24 21.78 20.70 12.28
CA ILE A 24 21.57 20.22 13.64
C ILE A 24 21.20 21.42 14.52
N SER A 25 20.07 21.33 15.19
CA SER A 25 19.58 22.38 16.11
C SER A 25 19.90 22.01 17.54
N ASP A 26 20.11 23.02 18.39
CA ASP A 26 20.25 22.84 19.86
C ASP A 26 18.89 22.49 20.53
N LYS A 27 17.78 22.53 19.77
CA LYS A 27 16.46 22.14 20.27
C LYS A 27 16.40 20.63 20.46
N VAL A 28 16.06 20.22 21.66
CA VAL A 28 15.79 18.82 21.99
C VAL A 28 14.31 18.51 21.82
N PHE A 29 14.02 17.28 21.44
CA PHE A 29 12.64 16.77 21.40
C PHE A 29 12.52 15.54 22.31
N LYS A 30 11.31 15.26 22.76
CA LYS A 30 11.00 14.02 23.46
C LYS A 30 10.42 13.04 22.45
N MET A 31 11.01 11.85 22.36
CA MET A 31 10.43 10.77 21.57
C MET A 31 9.06 10.43 22.15
N PRO A 32 7.99 10.42 21.32
CA PRO A 32 6.67 9.99 21.78
C PRO A 32 6.75 8.54 22.27
N LYS A 33 6.22 8.28 23.48
CA LYS A 33 6.28 6.93 24.05
C LYS A 33 5.39 5.92 23.30
N ASP A 34 4.35 6.43 22.65
CA ASP A 34 3.29 5.64 22.01
C ASP A 34 3.49 5.52 20.48
N LEU A 35 4.62 5.99 19.97
CA LEU A 35 4.93 5.89 18.53
C LEU A 35 5.98 4.79 18.30
N GLU A 36 5.51 3.57 18.06
CA GLU A 36 6.33 2.48 17.56
C GLU A 36 6.30 2.50 16.02
N PRO A 37 7.42 2.72 15.32
CA PRO A 37 7.45 2.79 13.86
C PRO A 37 6.89 1.56 13.16
N ALA A 38 7.11 0.37 13.72
CA ALA A 38 6.57 -0.87 13.18
C ALA A 38 5.02 -0.88 13.22
N ASP A 39 4.44 -0.44 14.34
CA ASP A 39 2.98 -0.35 14.47
C ASP A 39 2.38 0.75 13.59
N TYR A 40 3.16 1.81 13.31
CA TYR A 40 2.69 2.91 12.46
C TYR A 40 2.38 2.46 11.04
N PHE A 41 3.16 1.52 10.50
CA PHE A 41 3.04 1.05 9.12
C PHE A 41 2.44 -0.37 9.00
N LYS A 42 2.10 -1.03 10.09
CA LYS A 42 1.67 -2.43 10.07
C LYS A 42 0.48 -2.75 9.15
N ASP A 43 -0.39 -1.77 8.97
CA ASP A 43 -1.60 -1.91 8.14
C ASP A 43 -1.42 -1.25 6.75
N CYS A 44 -0.24 -0.71 6.45
CA CYS A 44 0.05 -0.03 5.19
C CYS A 44 0.77 -0.98 4.23
N PHE A 45 0.45 -0.90 2.96
CA PHE A 45 1.22 -1.58 1.92
C PHE A 45 2.63 -1.00 1.82
N GLY A 46 2.75 0.32 1.78
CA GLY A 46 4.01 1.05 1.67
C GLY A 46 4.14 2.11 2.76
N ILE A 47 4.28 3.35 2.34
CA ILE A 47 4.55 4.49 3.25
C ILE A 47 3.35 5.40 3.46
N ILE A 48 2.25 5.17 2.74
CA ILE A 48 1.04 5.99 2.86
C ILE A 48 0.20 5.47 4.01
N ASN A 49 0.15 6.24 5.09
CA ASN A 49 -0.70 5.96 6.25
C ASN A 49 -1.72 7.08 6.41
N ASN A 50 -2.85 6.94 5.73
CA ASN A 50 -3.96 7.86 5.87
C ASN A 50 -4.76 7.52 7.14
N LYS A 51 -4.87 8.48 8.06
CA LYS A 51 -5.59 8.32 9.34
C LYS A 51 -7.09 8.08 9.15
N ASN A 52 -7.63 8.55 8.02
CA ASN A 52 -9.05 8.41 7.71
C ASN A 52 -9.36 7.10 6.96
N SER A 53 -8.34 6.35 6.57
CA SER A 53 -8.50 5.03 5.97
C SER A 53 -8.57 3.94 7.01
N GLU A 54 -9.49 3.02 6.80
CA GLU A 54 -9.67 1.83 7.61
C GLU A 54 -9.00 0.62 6.95
N VAL A 55 -8.57 -0.33 7.77
CA VAL A 55 -8.11 -1.63 7.29
C VAL A 55 -9.29 -2.34 6.63
N GLN A 56 -9.06 -2.82 5.42
CA GLN A 56 -10.06 -3.53 4.64
C GLN A 56 -9.55 -4.91 4.23
N LYS A 57 -10.48 -5.82 4.07
CA LYS A 57 -10.23 -7.08 3.41
C LYS A 57 -10.12 -6.81 1.90
N VAL A 58 -8.98 -7.14 1.34
CA VAL A 58 -8.73 -7.11 -0.11
C VAL A 58 -8.54 -8.53 -0.62
N VAL A 59 -9.20 -8.87 -1.70
CA VAL A 59 -9.08 -10.18 -2.35
C VAL A 59 -8.63 -9.97 -3.79
N LEU A 60 -7.50 -10.57 -4.13
CA LEU A 60 -6.91 -10.53 -5.45
C LEU A 60 -6.91 -11.93 -6.07
N LYS A 61 -7.31 -12.02 -7.34
CA LYS A 61 -7.05 -13.17 -8.18
C LYS A 61 -5.82 -12.87 -9.02
N VAL A 62 -4.86 -13.75 -8.98
CA VAL A 62 -3.54 -13.58 -9.60
C VAL A 62 -3.26 -14.78 -10.49
N ASP A 63 -2.78 -14.56 -11.71
CA ASP A 63 -2.41 -15.65 -12.61
C ASP A 63 -1.34 -16.58 -12.02
N ALA A 64 -1.18 -17.76 -12.58
CA ALA A 64 -0.27 -18.79 -12.05
C ALA A 64 1.20 -18.35 -12.07
N PHE A 65 1.60 -17.57 -13.09
CA PHE A 65 2.98 -17.11 -13.22
C PHE A 65 3.32 -16.06 -12.14
N GLN A 66 2.52 -15.00 -12.06
CA GLN A 66 2.70 -13.92 -11.08
C GLN A 66 2.48 -14.41 -9.63
N SER A 67 1.61 -15.38 -9.42
CA SER A 67 1.37 -16.00 -8.11
C SER A 67 2.64 -16.57 -7.46
N ASN A 68 3.59 -17.06 -8.26
CA ASN A 68 4.86 -17.57 -7.73
C ASN A 68 5.71 -16.43 -7.14
N TYR A 69 5.70 -15.26 -7.77
CA TYR A 69 6.42 -14.08 -7.26
C TYR A 69 5.79 -13.56 -5.98
N ILE A 70 4.48 -13.35 -5.97
CA ILE A 70 3.73 -12.86 -4.79
C ILE A 70 3.85 -13.84 -3.61
N ARG A 71 3.91 -15.13 -3.86
CA ARG A 71 4.11 -16.14 -2.81
C ARG A 71 5.49 -16.07 -2.19
N ASN A 72 6.52 -15.85 -3.00
CA ASN A 72 7.92 -15.77 -2.55
C ASN A 72 8.28 -14.41 -1.96
N LEU A 73 7.61 -13.35 -2.41
CA LEU A 73 7.75 -11.99 -1.92
C LEU A 73 6.36 -11.43 -1.62
N PRO A 74 5.82 -11.70 -0.42
CA PRO A 74 4.49 -11.24 -0.03
C PRO A 74 4.35 -9.73 -0.13
N LEU A 75 3.22 -9.26 -0.66
CA LEU A 75 2.93 -7.83 -0.77
C LEU A 75 2.69 -7.17 0.60
N HIS A 76 2.23 -7.94 1.57
CA HIS A 76 1.96 -7.48 2.93
C HIS A 76 2.00 -8.65 3.91
N ASP A 77 2.31 -8.39 5.18
CA ASP A 77 2.41 -9.43 6.24
C ASP A 77 1.09 -10.19 6.45
N SER A 78 -0.04 -9.56 6.16
CA SER A 78 -1.37 -10.20 6.26
C SER A 78 -1.70 -11.14 5.10
N GLN A 79 -0.81 -11.29 4.10
CA GLN A 79 -1.07 -12.10 2.91
C GLN A 79 -1.41 -13.55 3.25
N LYS A 80 -2.51 -14.01 2.69
CA LYS A 80 -2.95 -15.40 2.80
C LYS A 80 -3.39 -15.93 1.44
N GLU A 81 -2.76 -16.99 0.96
CA GLU A 81 -3.25 -17.72 -0.23
C GLU A 81 -4.42 -18.61 0.20
N THR A 82 -5.62 -18.30 -0.28
CA THR A 82 -6.87 -18.98 0.10
C THR A 82 -7.31 -20.04 -0.92
N LYS A 83 -6.83 -19.91 -2.16
CA LYS A 83 -7.07 -20.87 -3.24
C LYS A 83 -5.87 -20.91 -4.18
N ARG A 84 -5.57 -22.11 -4.67
CA ARG A 84 -4.56 -22.34 -5.71
C ARG A 84 -5.08 -23.32 -6.75
N THR A 85 -4.89 -22.96 -8.01
CA THR A 85 -5.16 -23.81 -9.18
C THR A 85 -3.96 -23.80 -10.12
N ASP A 86 -4.02 -24.53 -11.22
CA ASP A 86 -2.98 -24.50 -12.25
C ASP A 86 -3.00 -23.18 -13.08
N GLU A 87 -4.13 -22.46 -13.07
CA GLU A 87 -4.31 -21.23 -13.84
C GLU A 87 -4.15 -19.96 -13.00
N TYR A 88 -4.53 -19.99 -11.71
CA TYR A 88 -4.54 -18.82 -10.84
C TYR A 88 -4.48 -19.19 -9.36
N SER A 89 -4.15 -18.20 -8.53
CA SER A 89 -4.32 -18.23 -7.08
C SER A 89 -5.20 -17.07 -6.61
N ILE A 90 -5.83 -17.26 -5.44
CA ILE A 90 -6.56 -16.19 -4.72
C ILE A 90 -5.75 -15.84 -3.48
N PHE A 91 -5.42 -14.57 -3.35
CA PHE A 91 -4.77 -14.01 -2.18
C PHE A 91 -5.71 -13.06 -1.45
N GLU A 92 -5.73 -13.18 -0.14
CA GLU A 92 -6.47 -12.32 0.77
C GLU A 92 -5.50 -11.50 1.61
N TYR A 93 -5.84 -10.23 1.79
CA TYR A 93 -5.08 -9.25 2.57
C TYR A 93 -5.99 -8.52 3.54
N HIS A 94 -5.41 -8.03 4.65
CA HIS A 94 -6.03 -7.08 5.56
C HIS A 94 -5.09 -5.89 5.68
N LEU A 95 -5.38 -4.82 4.95
CA LEU A 95 -4.52 -3.63 4.85
C LEU A 95 -5.35 -2.40 4.48
N LYS A 96 -4.72 -1.23 4.54
CA LYS A 96 -5.27 0.01 4.00
C LYS A 96 -4.90 0.08 2.52
N PRO A 97 -5.85 -0.10 1.59
CA PRO A 97 -5.56 -0.08 0.15
C PRO A 97 -5.47 1.36 -0.37
N GLU A 98 -4.36 2.01 -0.05
CA GLU A 98 -4.02 3.36 -0.47
C GLU A 98 -3.41 3.39 -1.88
N PHE A 99 -3.08 4.59 -2.35
CA PHE A 99 -2.57 4.81 -3.70
C PHE A 99 -1.34 3.96 -4.06
N ASP A 100 -0.42 3.72 -3.14
CA ASP A 100 0.76 2.87 -3.35
C ASP A 100 0.38 1.40 -3.61
N PHE A 101 -0.66 0.90 -2.95
CA PHE A 101 -1.20 -0.44 -3.22
C PHE A 101 -1.88 -0.52 -4.60
N GLU A 102 -2.62 0.52 -4.99
CA GLU A 102 -3.18 0.58 -6.34
C GLU A 102 -2.09 0.61 -7.41
N GLN A 103 -0.99 1.35 -7.17
CA GLN A 103 0.16 1.35 -8.07
C GLN A 103 0.77 -0.04 -8.23
N GLU A 104 0.82 -0.82 -7.16
CA GLU A 104 1.29 -2.21 -7.22
C GLU A 104 0.37 -3.07 -8.08
N ILE A 105 -0.95 -2.94 -7.94
CA ILE A 105 -1.92 -3.65 -8.80
C ILE A 105 -1.66 -3.30 -10.28
N PHE A 106 -1.50 -2.01 -10.61
CA PHE A 106 -1.25 -1.57 -11.99
C PHE A 106 0.12 -1.99 -12.52
N SER A 107 1.14 -2.11 -11.67
CA SER A 107 2.47 -2.56 -12.08
C SER A 107 2.47 -4.02 -12.57
N ASN A 108 1.50 -4.80 -12.11
CA ASN A 108 1.28 -6.19 -12.51
C ASN A 108 0.35 -6.35 -13.72
N MET A 109 -0.12 -5.24 -14.32
CA MET A 109 -0.94 -5.20 -15.55
C MET A 109 -2.18 -6.10 -15.45
N ASP A 110 -2.30 -7.06 -16.39
CA ASP A 110 -3.41 -8.00 -16.52
C ASP A 110 -3.25 -9.28 -15.66
N ALA A 111 -2.11 -9.43 -14.99
CA ALA A 111 -1.86 -10.58 -14.12
C ALA A 111 -2.68 -10.56 -12.83
N ILE A 112 -3.19 -9.40 -12.41
CA ILE A 112 -3.94 -9.23 -11.16
C ILE A 112 -5.35 -8.70 -11.44
N GLU A 113 -6.35 -9.39 -10.88
CA GLU A 113 -7.74 -8.96 -10.86
C GLU A 113 -8.18 -8.70 -9.42
N VAL A 114 -8.70 -7.50 -9.13
CA VAL A 114 -9.32 -7.17 -7.83
C VAL A 114 -10.70 -7.80 -7.76
N LEU A 115 -10.94 -8.66 -6.76
CA LEU A 115 -12.26 -9.25 -6.49
C LEU A 115 -13.00 -8.49 -5.40
N GLU A 116 -12.32 -8.09 -4.33
CA GLU A 116 -12.84 -7.33 -3.20
C GLU A 116 -11.81 -6.26 -2.75
N PRO A 117 -12.24 -5.14 -2.18
CA PRO A 117 -13.62 -4.67 -2.07
C PRO A 117 -14.15 -4.12 -3.42
N LEU A 118 -15.48 -4.06 -3.55
CA LEU A 118 -16.11 -3.65 -4.81
C LEU A 118 -15.71 -2.24 -5.25
N TRP A 119 -15.59 -1.30 -4.30
CA TRP A 119 -15.19 0.07 -4.62
C TRP A 119 -13.80 0.15 -5.25
N LEU A 120 -12.83 -0.63 -4.75
CA LEU A 120 -11.46 -0.69 -5.31
C LEU A 120 -11.48 -1.32 -6.71
N ARG A 121 -12.28 -2.39 -6.90
CA ARG A 121 -12.50 -3.00 -8.22
C ARG A 121 -13.05 -1.99 -9.23
N GLU A 122 -14.06 -1.20 -8.86
CA GLU A 122 -14.64 -0.20 -9.75
C GLU A 122 -13.65 0.96 -10.02
N GLU A 123 -12.85 1.38 -9.05
CA GLU A 123 -11.81 2.38 -9.26
C GLU A 123 -10.74 1.90 -10.25
N VAL A 124 -10.22 0.68 -10.06
CA VAL A 124 -9.27 0.05 -11.01
C VAL A 124 -9.87 -0.03 -12.40
N LYS A 125 -11.12 -0.45 -12.53
CA LYS A 125 -11.85 -0.54 -13.81
C LYS A 125 -11.96 0.82 -14.52
N GLU A 126 -12.28 1.89 -13.79
CA GLU A 126 -12.35 3.25 -14.37
C GLU A 126 -10.97 3.74 -14.84
N ARG A 127 -9.92 3.46 -14.09
CA ARG A 127 -8.55 3.79 -14.50
C ARG A 127 -8.13 3.03 -15.75
N ILE A 128 -8.48 1.73 -15.86
CA ILE A 128 -8.24 0.91 -17.06
C ILE A 128 -8.96 1.49 -18.27
N LYS A 129 -10.22 1.88 -18.14
CA LYS A 129 -10.97 2.54 -19.25
C LYS A 129 -10.28 3.84 -19.68
N ASN A 130 -9.89 4.67 -18.70
CA ASN A 130 -9.19 5.93 -19.00
C ASN A 130 -7.83 5.68 -19.67
N LEU A 131 -7.13 4.62 -19.29
CA LEU A 131 -5.90 4.20 -19.94
C LEU A 131 -6.16 3.72 -21.36
N ALA A 132 -7.12 2.82 -21.56
CA ALA A 132 -7.48 2.31 -22.87
C ALA A 132 -7.85 3.43 -23.85
N ASN A 133 -8.61 4.44 -23.40
CA ASN A 133 -8.99 5.60 -24.23
C ASN A 133 -7.80 6.45 -24.69
N LYS A 134 -6.62 6.33 -24.09
CA LYS A 134 -5.41 7.02 -24.54
C LYS A 134 -4.68 6.29 -25.67
N TYR A 135 -4.94 5.01 -25.84
CA TYR A 135 -4.24 4.16 -26.80
C TYR A 135 -5.13 3.65 -27.92
N LEU A 136 -6.42 3.73 -27.77
CA LEU A 136 -7.44 3.35 -28.78
C LEU A 136 -8.07 4.59 -29.42
#